data_cdabfc9a14b3c89a6939aeade6345599
#
_entry.id   cdabfc9a14b3c89a6939aeade6345599
#
_cell.length_a   1.000
_cell.length_b   1.000
_cell.length_c   1.000
_cell.angle_alpha   90.00
_cell.angle_beta   90.00
_cell.angle_gamma   90.00
#
_symmetry.space_group_name_H-M   'P 1'
#
loop_
_entity.id
_entity.type
_entity.pdbx_description
1 polymer ?
#
loop_
_entity_poly.entity_id
_entity_poly.type
_entity_poly.pdbx_seq_one_letter_code
_entity_poly.pdbx_strand_id
1 'polypeptide(L)'
;LESLIKFLKEYTEFFEQLEEKQQEKLDCLASKELKQIEETIVMQQAADKQLENMEKRRRELMESLGLAGCTFKDLMERTEGEERKTLVNLYGRLAEAVDNVKFINQKAVKMAQTELLRMGVKTSGLTGESGVYKPGPASRRNIFEKKI
;
A
#
# COMPACT_ATOMS: atom_id res chain seq x y z
N LEU A 1 16.01 4.79 18.66
CA LEU A 1 15.14 5.62 17.82
C LEU A 1 15.69 5.89 16.41
N GLU A 2 17.03 5.93 16.28
CA GLU A 2 17.67 6.10 14.95
C GLU A 2 17.29 4.98 13.98
N SER A 3 17.27 3.73 14.45
CA SER A 3 16.90 2.58 13.62
C SER A 3 15.45 2.65 13.19
N LEU A 4 14.58 3.15 14.06
CA LEU A 4 13.16 3.32 13.73
C LEU A 4 12.97 4.43 12.69
N ILE A 5 13.63 5.55 12.84
CA ILE A 5 13.56 6.66 11.87
C ILE A 5 14.09 6.20 10.52
N LYS A 6 15.20 5.45 10.50
CA LYS A 6 15.75 4.88 9.27
C LYS A 6 14.73 3.97 8.59
N PHE A 7 14.10 3.08 9.36
CA PHE A 7 13.06 2.20 8.82
C PHE A 7 11.85 2.99 8.31
N LEU A 8 11.41 4.00 9.03
CA LEU A 8 10.26 4.82 8.59
C LEU A 8 10.55 5.58 7.30
N LYS A 9 11.81 6.00 7.08
CA LYS A 9 12.22 6.58 5.79
C LYS A 9 12.10 5.55 4.67
N GLU A 10 12.62 4.33 4.88
CA GLU A 10 12.49 3.25 3.90
C GLU A 10 11.03 2.91 3.63
N TYR A 11 10.21 2.86 4.67
CA TYR A 11 8.78 2.56 4.58
C TYR A 11 8.04 3.63 3.78
N THR A 12 8.35 4.90 4.03
CA THR A 12 7.78 6.03 3.30
C THR A 12 8.18 6.00 1.83
N GLU A 13 9.46 5.78 1.55
CA GLU A 13 9.98 5.67 0.18
C GLU A 13 9.35 4.48 -0.56
N PHE A 14 9.13 3.38 0.14
CA PHE A 14 8.43 2.22 -0.43
C PHE A 14 7.03 2.62 -0.93
N PHE A 15 6.26 3.34 -0.12
CA PHE A 15 4.92 3.78 -0.53
C PHE A 15 4.96 4.82 -1.64
N GLU A 16 5.95 5.71 -1.66
CA GLU A 16 6.12 6.67 -2.75
C GLU A 16 6.44 5.97 -4.06
N GLN A 17 7.29 4.94 -4.03
CA GLN A 17 7.57 4.11 -5.21
C GLN A 17 6.36 3.29 -5.61
N LEU A 18 5.61 2.79 -4.66
CA LEU A 18 4.37 2.05 -4.93
C LEU A 18 3.35 2.93 -5.62
N GLU A 19 3.25 4.19 -5.22
CA GLU A 19 2.39 5.18 -5.88
C GLU A 19 2.73 5.30 -7.37
N GLU A 20 4.01 5.43 -7.71
CA GLU A 20 4.46 5.49 -9.11
C GLU A 20 4.10 4.23 -9.87
N LYS A 21 4.33 3.05 -9.27
CA LYS A 21 4.01 1.76 -9.89
C LYS A 21 2.50 1.59 -10.09
N GLN A 22 1.69 2.06 -9.15
CA GLN A 22 0.24 2.03 -9.30
C GLN A 22 -0.23 2.92 -10.44
N GLN A 23 0.41 4.08 -10.62
CA GLN A 23 0.09 4.95 -11.75
C GLN A 23 0.46 4.30 -13.09
N GLU A 24 1.61 3.65 -13.18
CA GLU A 24 2.00 2.87 -14.37
C GLU A 24 1.00 1.77 -14.67
N LYS A 25 0.54 1.07 -13.64
CA LYS A 25 -0.50 0.04 -13.76
C LYS A 25 -1.77 0.63 -14.37
N LEU A 26 -2.19 1.80 -13.87
CA LEU A 26 -3.38 2.47 -14.39
C LEU A 26 -3.23 2.81 -15.87
N ASP A 27 -2.04 3.29 -16.26
CA ASP A 27 -1.74 3.61 -17.65
C ASP A 27 -1.77 2.35 -18.54
N CYS A 28 -1.25 1.22 -18.05
CA CYS A 28 -1.33 -0.06 -18.75
C CYS A 28 -2.77 -0.51 -18.95
N LEU A 29 -3.63 -0.35 -17.94
CA LEU A 29 -5.05 -0.70 -18.05
C LEU A 29 -5.77 0.17 -19.09
N ALA A 30 -5.33 1.41 -19.27
CA ALA A 30 -5.87 2.31 -20.29
C ALA A 30 -5.56 1.83 -21.72
N SER A 31 -4.55 0.96 -21.91
CA SER A 31 -4.23 0.40 -23.21
C SER A 31 -5.27 -0.61 -23.70
N LYS A 32 -6.07 -1.17 -22.79
CA LYS A 32 -7.13 -2.14 -23.05
C LYS A 32 -6.68 -3.47 -23.65
N GLU A 33 -5.41 -3.80 -23.50
CA GLU A 33 -4.89 -5.09 -23.95
C GLU A 33 -4.99 -6.14 -22.82
N LEU A 34 -5.62 -7.29 -23.12
CA LEU A 34 -5.84 -8.34 -22.13
C LEU A 34 -4.54 -8.80 -21.45
N LYS A 35 -3.48 -8.98 -22.23
CA LYS A 35 -2.19 -9.40 -21.69
C LYS A 35 -1.67 -8.41 -20.65
N GLN A 36 -1.74 -7.11 -20.95
CA GLN A 36 -1.30 -6.07 -20.03
C GLN A 36 -2.15 -6.00 -18.77
N ILE A 37 -3.46 -6.22 -18.92
CA ILE A 37 -4.38 -6.28 -17.77
C ILE A 37 -4.02 -7.45 -16.85
N GLU A 38 -3.76 -8.62 -17.42
CA GLU A 38 -3.32 -9.79 -16.64
C GLU A 38 -1.99 -9.57 -15.94
N GLU A 39 -1.04 -8.93 -16.61
CA GLU A 39 0.26 -8.56 -16.03
C GLU A 39 0.09 -7.62 -14.83
N THR A 40 -0.85 -6.67 -14.90
CA THR A 40 -1.09 -5.75 -13.77
C THR A 40 -1.63 -6.48 -12.55
N ILE A 41 -2.43 -7.53 -12.74
CA ILE A 41 -2.92 -8.35 -11.63
C ILE A 41 -1.76 -9.06 -10.93
N VAL A 42 -0.84 -9.64 -11.72
CA VAL A 42 0.37 -10.29 -11.18
C VAL A 42 1.25 -9.28 -10.44
N MET A 43 1.45 -8.09 -10.99
CA MET A 43 2.21 -7.02 -10.36
C MET A 43 1.57 -6.58 -9.04
N GLN A 44 0.24 -6.54 -8.98
CA GLN A 44 -0.48 -6.21 -7.76
C GLN A 44 -0.23 -7.25 -6.67
N GLN A 45 -0.22 -8.52 -7.02
CA GLN A 45 0.07 -9.61 -6.08
C GLN A 45 1.49 -9.49 -5.53
N ALA A 46 2.46 -9.15 -6.40
CA ALA A 46 3.84 -8.93 -5.97
C ALA A 46 3.96 -7.72 -5.03
N ALA A 47 3.28 -6.63 -5.32
CA ALA A 47 3.25 -5.45 -4.47
C ALA A 47 2.64 -5.76 -3.09
N ASP A 48 1.56 -6.54 -3.07
CA ASP A 48 0.93 -6.98 -1.82
C ASP A 48 1.90 -7.80 -0.97
N LYS A 49 2.69 -8.66 -1.60
CA LYS A 49 3.68 -9.47 -0.90
C LYS A 49 4.78 -8.59 -0.29
N GLN A 50 5.26 -7.61 -1.03
CA GLN A 50 6.25 -6.65 -0.53
C GLN A 50 5.70 -5.86 0.66
N LEU A 51 4.44 -5.46 0.59
CA LEU A 51 3.78 -4.74 1.68
C LEU A 51 3.70 -5.61 2.94
N GLU A 52 3.36 -6.90 2.80
CA GLU A 52 3.35 -7.83 3.93
C GLU A 52 4.73 -7.92 4.59
N ASN A 53 5.79 -8.01 3.78
CA ASN A 53 7.16 -8.09 4.28
C ASN A 53 7.55 -6.80 5.03
N MET A 54 7.20 -5.65 4.50
CA MET A 54 7.46 -4.35 5.14
C MET A 54 6.70 -4.23 6.46
N GLU A 55 5.45 -4.66 6.50
CA GLU A 55 4.64 -4.63 7.73
C GLU A 55 5.20 -5.58 8.79
N LYS A 56 5.68 -6.75 8.38
CA LYS A 56 6.33 -7.68 9.30
C LYS A 56 7.58 -7.05 9.92
N ARG A 57 8.43 -6.43 9.10
CA ARG A 57 9.63 -5.72 9.57
C ARG A 57 9.25 -4.60 10.55
N ARG A 58 8.21 -3.85 10.25
CA ARG A 58 7.72 -2.78 11.13
C ARG A 58 7.35 -3.32 12.50
N ARG A 59 6.55 -4.39 12.55
CA ARG A 59 6.12 -5.01 13.81
C ARG A 59 7.31 -5.52 14.62
N GLU A 60 8.21 -6.23 13.97
CA GLU A 60 9.41 -6.79 14.62
C GLU A 60 10.28 -5.67 15.21
N LEU A 61 10.46 -4.59 14.46
CA LEU A 61 11.25 -3.46 14.94
C LEU A 61 10.58 -2.74 16.11
N MET A 62 9.27 -2.52 16.02
CA MET A 62 8.51 -1.87 17.10
C MET A 62 8.55 -2.72 18.38
N GLU A 63 8.41 -4.04 18.26
CA GLU A 63 8.51 -4.95 19.41
C GLU A 63 9.92 -4.91 20.02
N SER A 64 10.96 -4.90 19.18
CA SER A 64 12.35 -4.86 19.67
C SER A 64 12.68 -3.57 20.43
N LEU A 65 11.97 -2.48 20.13
CA LEU A 65 12.16 -1.20 20.79
C LEU A 65 11.18 -0.95 21.94
N GLY A 66 10.34 -1.95 22.27
CA GLY A 66 9.35 -1.80 23.32
C GLY A 66 8.20 -0.87 22.97
N LEU A 67 7.95 -0.67 21.69
CA LEU A 67 6.95 0.26 21.17
C LEU A 67 5.75 -0.45 20.52
N ALA A 68 5.56 -1.74 20.82
CA ALA A 68 4.45 -2.51 20.30
C ALA A 68 3.12 -1.81 20.62
N GLY A 69 2.25 -1.70 19.63
CA GLY A 69 0.96 -1.02 19.77
C GLY A 69 0.99 0.49 19.62
N CYS A 70 2.15 1.11 19.51
CA CYS A 70 2.27 2.55 19.27
C CYS A 70 1.93 2.88 17.81
N THR A 71 1.16 3.94 17.61
CA THR A 71 0.90 4.50 16.30
C THR A 71 1.99 5.49 15.92
N PHE A 72 2.00 5.92 14.65
CA PHE A 72 2.91 6.97 14.20
C PHE A 72 2.69 8.27 14.98
N LYS A 73 1.43 8.60 15.27
CA LYS A 73 1.09 9.78 16.07
C LYS A 73 1.66 9.68 17.49
N ASP A 74 1.57 8.50 18.10
CA ASP A 74 2.15 8.28 19.43
C ASP A 74 3.66 8.53 19.43
N LEU A 75 4.36 8.10 18.36
CA LEU A 75 5.79 8.35 18.21
C LEU A 75 6.10 9.83 18.10
N MET A 76 5.30 10.58 17.36
CA MET A 76 5.47 12.04 17.24
C MET A 76 5.29 12.73 18.59
N GLU A 77 4.33 12.29 19.38
CA GLU A 77 4.07 12.84 20.70
C GLU A 77 5.18 12.56 21.70
N ARG A 78 5.89 11.44 21.53
CA ARG A 78 6.99 11.01 22.42
C ARG A 78 8.34 11.61 22.06
N THR A 79 8.45 12.32 20.96
CA THR A 79 9.70 12.87 20.46
C THR A 79 9.69 14.40 20.52
N GLU A 80 10.87 14.99 20.51
CA GLU A 80 11.06 16.44 20.55
C GLU A 80 12.16 16.86 19.58
N GLY A 81 12.23 18.14 19.28
CA GLY A 81 13.29 18.73 18.47
C GLY A 81 13.32 18.22 17.04
N GLU A 82 14.53 17.94 16.55
CA GLU A 82 14.74 17.52 15.17
C GLU A 82 14.13 16.15 14.86
N GLU A 83 14.14 15.23 15.81
CA GLU A 83 13.52 13.93 15.65
C GLU A 83 12.03 14.06 15.39
N ARG A 84 11.36 14.92 16.15
CA ARG A 84 9.92 15.19 15.96
C ARG A 84 9.64 15.80 14.59
N LYS A 85 10.46 16.75 14.15
CA LYS A 85 10.33 17.38 12.84
C LYS A 85 10.46 16.33 11.72
N THR A 86 11.44 15.46 11.85
CA THR A 86 11.64 14.36 10.90
C THR A 86 10.41 13.45 10.85
N LEU A 87 9.89 13.06 12.01
CA LEU A 87 8.72 12.19 12.08
C LEU A 87 7.46 12.87 11.52
N VAL A 88 7.25 14.15 11.81
CA VAL A 88 6.12 14.90 11.26
C VAL A 88 6.20 14.96 9.73
N ASN A 89 7.39 15.22 9.19
CA ASN A 89 7.59 15.23 7.74
C ASN A 89 7.31 13.87 7.12
N LEU A 90 7.86 12.79 7.71
CA LEU A 90 7.64 11.43 7.23
C LEU A 90 6.17 11.03 7.32
N TYR A 91 5.49 11.41 8.40
CA TYR A 91 4.07 11.14 8.55
C TYR A 91 3.25 11.77 7.42
N GLY A 92 3.50 13.03 7.12
CA GLY A 92 2.80 13.73 6.04
C GLY A 92 3.03 13.06 4.68
N ARG A 93 4.28 12.75 4.37
CA ARG A 93 4.63 12.07 3.11
C ARG A 93 4.00 10.69 3.02
N LEU A 94 4.07 9.91 4.09
CA LEU A 94 3.51 8.56 4.14
C LEU A 94 1.99 8.59 4.00
N ALA A 95 1.31 9.46 4.73
CA ALA A 95 -0.14 9.57 4.66
C ALA A 95 -0.61 9.94 3.25
N GLU A 96 0.06 10.89 2.61
CA GLU A 96 -0.25 11.29 1.24
C GLU A 96 -0.03 10.13 0.26
N ALA A 97 1.12 9.44 0.36
CA ALA A 97 1.44 8.33 -0.52
C ALA A 97 0.43 7.17 -0.36
N VAL A 98 0.06 6.84 0.88
CA VAL A 98 -0.92 5.78 1.16
C VAL A 98 -2.28 6.14 0.58
N ASP A 99 -2.75 7.36 0.77
CA ASP A 99 -4.04 7.82 0.24
C ASP A 99 -4.05 7.76 -1.29
N ASN A 100 -2.96 8.19 -1.92
CA ASN A 100 -2.83 8.15 -3.38
C ASN A 100 -2.80 6.70 -3.90
N VAL A 101 -2.07 5.81 -3.23
CA VAL A 101 -2.04 4.39 -3.59
C VAL A 101 -3.43 3.78 -3.51
N LYS A 102 -4.18 4.04 -2.43
CA LYS A 102 -5.54 3.55 -2.28
C LYS A 102 -6.44 4.04 -3.40
N PHE A 103 -6.38 5.33 -3.70
CA PHE A 103 -7.21 5.95 -4.74
C PHE A 103 -6.91 5.35 -6.12
N ILE A 104 -5.62 5.30 -6.49
CA ILE A 104 -5.20 4.76 -7.79
C ILE A 104 -5.56 3.28 -7.90
N ASN A 105 -5.33 2.52 -6.83
CA ASN A 105 -5.63 1.10 -6.82
C ASN A 105 -7.14 0.82 -7.01
N GLN A 106 -8.00 1.57 -6.33
CA GLN A 106 -9.45 1.44 -6.48
C GLN A 106 -9.89 1.75 -7.92
N LYS A 107 -9.32 2.80 -8.50
CA LYS A 107 -9.61 3.18 -9.88
C LYS A 107 -9.14 2.10 -10.87
N ALA A 108 -7.93 1.58 -10.66
CA ALA A 108 -7.37 0.53 -11.50
C ALA A 108 -8.17 -0.77 -11.43
N VAL A 109 -8.63 -1.16 -10.24
CA VAL A 109 -9.45 -2.36 -10.07
C VAL A 109 -10.76 -2.23 -10.84
N LYS A 110 -11.42 -1.08 -10.74
CA LYS A 110 -12.68 -0.83 -11.49
C LYS A 110 -12.45 -0.89 -12.99
N MET A 111 -11.36 -0.29 -13.48
CA MET A 111 -11.02 -0.33 -14.90
C MET A 111 -10.74 -1.74 -15.38
N ALA A 112 -9.99 -2.52 -14.61
CA ALA A 112 -9.67 -3.91 -14.95
C ALA A 112 -10.95 -4.74 -15.03
N GLN A 113 -11.83 -4.62 -14.06
CA GLN A 113 -13.10 -5.35 -14.03
C GLN A 113 -13.96 -5.00 -15.25
N THR A 114 -14.09 -3.71 -15.55
CA THR A 114 -14.89 -3.23 -16.69
C THR A 114 -14.34 -3.78 -18.00
N GLU A 115 -13.03 -3.71 -18.21
CA GLU A 115 -12.42 -4.18 -19.46
C GLU A 115 -12.51 -5.70 -19.62
N LEU A 116 -12.32 -6.45 -18.53
CA LEU A 116 -12.44 -7.90 -18.57
C LEU A 116 -13.89 -8.32 -18.89
N LEU A 117 -14.87 -7.66 -18.28
CA LEU A 117 -16.30 -7.91 -18.59
C LEU A 117 -16.62 -7.58 -20.04
N ARG A 118 -16.08 -6.47 -20.55
CA ARG A 118 -16.28 -6.08 -21.96
C ARG A 118 -15.69 -7.12 -22.92
N MET A 119 -14.60 -7.77 -22.53
CA MET A 119 -13.96 -8.84 -23.31
C MET A 119 -14.64 -10.20 -23.15
N GLY A 120 -15.70 -10.29 -22.32
CA GLY A 120 -16.40 -11.54 -22.06
C GLY A 120 -15.72 -12.45 -21.04
N VAL A 121 -14.73 -11.94 -20.31
CA VAL A 121 -14.03 -12.73 -19.28
C VAL A 121 -14.83 -12.66 -17.97
N LYS A 122 -15.07 -13.81 -17.36
CA LYS A 122 -15.70 -13.87 -16.03
C LYS A 122 -14.69 -13.41 -14.98
N THR A 123 -15.09 -12.43 -14.18
CA THR A 123 -14.20 -11.86 -13.15
C THR A 123 -14.27 -12.59 -11.81
N SER A 124 -15.23 -13.50 -11.61
CA SER A 124 -15.41 -14.21 -10.35
C SER A 124 -14.19 -15.00 -9.90
N GLY A 125 -13.41 -15.56 -10.84
CA GLY A 125 -12.17 -16.25 -10.54
C GLY A 125 -11.03 -15.34 -10.07
N LEU A 126 -11.11 -14.06 -10.39
CA LEU A 126 -10.09 -13.06 -10.08
C LEU A 126 -10.48 -12.19 -8.88
N THR A 127 -11.78 -12.03 -8.64
CA THR A 127 -12.33 -11.05 -7.71
C THR A 127 -13.10 -11.66 -6.54
N GLY A 128 -13.29 -13.00 -6.51
CA GLY A 128 -14.09 -13.68 -5.50
C GLY A 128 -15.57 -13.66 -5.80
N GLU A 129 -16.39 -14.16 -4.86
CA GLU A 129 -17.83 -14.40 -5.05
C GLU A 129 -18.64 -13.15 -5.39
N SER A 130 -18.24 -12.00 -4.86
CA SER A 130 -18.96 -10.74 -5.07
C SER A 130 -18.71 -10.09 -6.44
N GLY A 131 -17.77 -10.63 -7.22
CA GLY A 131 -17.33 -9.99 -8.45
C GLY A 131 -16.49 -8.73 -8.24
N VAL A 132 -16.11 -8.44 -7.01
CA VAL A 132 -15.31 -7.27 -6.65
C VAL A 132 -13.93 -7.75 -6.20
N TYR A 133 -12.88 -7.21 -6.83
CA TYR A 133 -11.51 -7.56 -6.44
C TYR A 133 -11.24 -7.16 -5.00
N LYS A 134 -10.77 -8.12 -4.19
CA LYS A 134 -10.40 -7.90 -2.81
C LYS A 134 -8.90 -8.14 -2.67
N PRO A 135 -8.09 -7.11 -2.39
CA PRO A 135 -6.67 -7.29 -2.17
C PRO A 135 -6.44 -8.02 -0.86
N GLY A 136 -6.00 -9.25 -0.92
CA GLY A 136 -5.53 -10.02 0.21
C GLY A 136 -6.36 -10.02 1.50
N PRO A 137 -5.77 -10.45 2.62
CA PRO A 137 -6.48 -10.52 3.90
C PRO A 137 -6.97 -9.16 4.41
N ALA A 138 -8.12 -9.14 5.11
CA ALA A 138 -8.68 -7.92 5.69
C ALA A 138 -7.71 -7.17 6.60
N SER A 139 -6.74 -7.88 7.20
CA SER A 139 -5.68 -7.27 8.02
C SER A 139 -4.86 -6.21 7.29
N ARG A 140 -4.73 -6.30 5.95
CA ARG A 140 -4.02 -5.29 5.15
C ARG A 140 -4.75 -3.95 5.14
N ARG A 141 -6.09 -3.97 5.12
CA ARG A 141 -6.87 -2.74 5.22
C ARG A 141 -6.64 -2.06 6.56
N ASN A 142 -6.55 -2.86 7.61
CA ASN A 142 -6.29 -2.34 8.94
C ASN A 142 -4.93 -1.65 9.04
N ILE A 143 -3.93 -2.11 8.29
CA ILE A 143 -2.62 -1.49 8.22
C ILE A 143 -2.76 -0.04 7.74
N PHE A 144 -3.46 0.18 6.63
CA PHE A 144 -3.65 1.51 6.06
C PHE A 144 -4.52 2.40 6.95
N GLU A 145 -5.55 1.86 7.58
CA GLU A 145 -6.54 2.63 8.32
C GLU A 145 -6.16 2.90 9.76
N LYS A 146 -5.49 1.94 10.43
CA LYS A 146 -5.18 2.00 11.87
C LYS A 146 -3.74 2.36 12.19
N LYS A 147 -2.82 2.12 11.28
CA LYS A 147 -1.37 2.26 11.53
C LYS A 147 -0.79 3.58 11.02
N ILE A 148 -1.54 4.30 10.27
CA ILE A 148 -1.22 5.64 9.80
C ILE A 148 -2.13 6.65 10.47
#